data_296ff8d3961523bb4aeede2b6f5dd139
#
_entry.id   296ff8d3961523bb4aeede2b6f5dd139
#
_cell.length_a   1.000
_cell.length_b   1.000
_cell.length_c   1.000
_cell.angle_alpha   90.00
_cell.angle_beta   90.00
_cell.angle_gamma   90.00
#
_symmetry.space_group_name_H-M   'P 1'
#
loop_
_entity.id
_entity.type
_entity.pdbx_description
1 polymer ?
#
loop_
_entity_poly.entity_id
_entity_poly.type
_entity_poly.pdbx_seq_one_letter_code
_entity_poly.pdbx_strand_id
1 'polypeptide(L)'
;MTTPVTTLDPRFSDPAAAATGWEQTRRALEAAELFWITTVRADGRPHMTPLVAVWTADALYFCTGVQEQKHVNLRGNRHVILSTGCNHWD
;
A
#
# COMPACT_ATOMS: atom_id res chain seq x y z
N MET A 1 8.82 -6.17 17.40
CA MET A 1 8.59 -5.22 16.29
C MET A 1 8.15 -3.86 16.80
N THR A 2 8.67 -2.81 16.24
CA THR A 2 8.29 -1.45 16.61
C THR A 2 6.94 -1.09 16.00
N THR A 3 6.02 -0.54 16.81
CA THR A 3 4.74 -0.07 16.32
C THR A 3 4.94 1.21 15.51
N PRO A 4 4.39 1.28 14.28
CA PRO A 4 4.45 2.51 13.48
C PRO A 4 3.77 3.67 14.18
N VAL A 5 4.31 4.87 13.99
CA VAL A 5 3.77 6.11 14.53
C VAL A 5 3.34 7.01 13.37
N THR A 6 2.09 7.48 13.42
CA THR A 6 1.56 8.38 12.41
C THR A 6 1.93 9.81 12.75
N THR A 7 2.47 10.54 11.78
CA THR A 7 2.79 11.96 11.90
C THR A 7 2.09 12.73 10.80
N LEU A 8 1.38 13.78 11.15
CA LEU A 8 0.79 14.72 10.19
C LEU A 8 1.78 15.83 9.87
N ASP A 9 1.85 16.19 8.58
CA ASP A 9 2.63 17.36 8.18
C ASP A 9 1.82 18.63 8.46
N PRO A 10 2.26 19.50 9.40
CA PRO A 10 1.47 20.68 9.78
C PRO A 10 1.29 21.69 8.65
N ARG A 11 2.12 21.62 7.61
CA ARG A 11 1.99 22.53 6.47
C ARG A 11 0.76 22.23 5.62
N PHE A 12 0.28 20.97 5.63
CA PHE A 12 -0.77 20.48 4.73
C PHE A 12 -1.94 19.85 5.46
N SER A 13 -1.94 19.90 6.78
CA SER A 13 -3.00 19.28 7.59
C SER A 13 -3.79 20.37 8.32
N ASP A 14 -5.08 20.09 8.53
CA ASP A 14 -5.92 20.93 9.37
C ASP A 14 -5.32 20.92 10.80
N PRO A 15 -5.12 22.09 11.43
CA PRO A 15 -4.60 22.13 12.80
C PRO A 15 -5.43 21.36 13.82
N ALA A 16 -6.72 21.16 13.55
CA ALA A 16 -7.62 20.39 14.41
C ALA A 16 -7.61 18.90 14.12
N ALA A 17 -6.91 18.45 13.06
CA ALA A 17 -6.87 17.04 12.69
C ALA A 17 -6.02 16.24 13.66
N ALA A 18 -6.47 15.00 13.93
CA ALA A 18 -5.71 14.04 14.71
C ALA A 18 -5.12 12.98 13.78
N ALA A 19 -3.91 12.53 14.04
CA ALA A 19 -3.28 11.48 13.28
C ALA A 19 -4.02 10.16 13.51
N THR A 20 -4.25 9.40 12.42
CA THR A 20 -4.82 8.07 12.50
C THR A 20 -3.85 7.12 13.20
N GLY A 21 -4.30 6.43 14.25
CA GLY A 21 -3.46 5.48 14.96
C GLY A 21 -3.20 4.22 14.16
N TRP A 22 -2.09 3.56 14.46
CA TRP A 22 -1.68 2.33 13.77
C TRP A 22 -2.73 1.22 13.86
N GLU A 23 -3.40 1.06 15.02
CA GLU A 23 -4.41 0.01 15.18
C GLU A 23 -5.57 0.18 14.21
N GLN A 24 -6.01 1.41 13.96
CA GLN A 24 -7.06 1.68 12.99
C GLN A 24 -6.58 1.35 11.57
N THR A 25 -5.36 1.73 11.23
CA THR A 25 -4.76 1.40 9.94
C THR A 25 -4.60 -0.10 9.76
N ARG A 26 -4.12 -0.80 10.79
CA ARG A 26 -3.96 -2.26 10.74
C ARG A 26 -5.28 -2.97 10.52
N ARG A 27 -6.36 -2.53 11.18
CA ARG A 27 -7.69 -3.10 10.97
C ARG A 27 -8.20 -2.88 9.56
N ALA A 28 -7.93 -1.71 8.98
CA ALA A 28 -8.29 -1.43 7.60
C ALA A 28 -7.54 -2.35 6.62
N LEU A 29 -6.26 -2.59 6.86
CA LEU A 29 -5.47 -3.50 6.05
C LEU A 29 -5.95 -4.94 6.14
N GLU A 30 -6.31 -5.39 7.37
CA GLU A 30 -6.84 -6.74 7.58
C GLU A 30 -8.19 -6.96 6.92
N ALA A 31 -9.04 -5.95 6.92
CA ALA A 31 -10.40 -6.05 6.37
C ALA A 31 -10.45 -5.87 4.85
N ALA A 32 -9.46 -5.24 4.26
CA ALA A 32 -9.45 -4.98 2.83
C ALA A 32 -9.23 -6.25 2.03
N GLU A 33 -10.03 -6.43 0.98
CA GLU A 33 -9.90 -7.57 0.07
C GLU A 33 -9.15 -7.19 -1.19
N LEU A 34 -9.30 -5.95 -1.65
CA LEU A 34 -8.71 -5.46 -2.88
C LEU A 34 -7.69 -4.38 -2.59
N PHE A 35 -6.53 -4.56 -3.19
CA PHE A 35 -5.44 -3.58 -3.14
C PHE A 35 -5.06 -3.19 -4.55
N TRP A 36 -4.30 -2.13 -4.66
CA TRP A 36 -3.63 -1.71 -5.89
C TRP A 36 -2.14 -1.77 -5.67
N ILE A 37 -1.43 -2.40 -6.58
CA ILE A 37 0.03 -2.44 -6.52
C ILE A 37 0.62 -1.62 -7.67
N THR A 38 1.57 -0.75 -7.33
CA THR A 38 2.35 -0.01 -8.30
C THR A 38 3.77 -0.53 -8.27
N THR A 39 4.26 -0.95 -9.42
CA THR A 39 5.64 -1.40 -9.62
C THR A 39 6.29 -0.54 -10.70
N VAL A 40 7.60 -0.67 -10.88
CA VAL A 40 8.36 0.17 -11.81
C VAL A 40 8.96 -0.68 -12.91
N ARG A 41 8.63 -0.34 -14.16
CA ARG A 41 9.23 -1.00 -15.34
C ARG A 41 10.70 -0.66 -15.47
N ALA A 42 11.42 -1.45 -16.25
CA ALA A 42 12.85 -1.25 -16.47
C ALA A 42 13.17 0.14 -17.03
N ASP A 43 12.24 0.74 -17.78
CA ASP A 43 12.42 2.09 -18.34
C ASP A 43 11.96 3.21 -17.40
N GLY A 44 11.55 2.88 -16.19
CA GLY A 44 11.12 3.86 -15.19
C GLY A 44 9.63 4.19 -15.18
N ARG A 45 8.86 3.73 -16.17
CA ARG A 45 7.41 3.98 -16.18
C ARG A 45 6.71 3.15 -15.12
N PRO A 46 5.86 3.76 -14.29
CA PRO A 46 5.10 2.99 -13.32
C PRO A 46 4.03 2.12 -13.99
N HIS A 47 3.72 1.00 -13.35
CA HIS A 47 2.65 0.09 -13.74
C HIS A 47 1.79 -0.16 -12.52
N MET A 48 0.49 0.01 -12.64
CA MET A 48 -0.44 -0.20 -11.53
C MET A 48 -1.54 -1.18 -11.93
N THR A 49 -1.85 -2.10 -11.03
CA THR A 49 -2.90 -3.09 -11.24
C THR A 49 -3.57 -3.45 -9.92
N PRO A 50 -4.88 -3.77 -9.94
CA PRO A 50 -5.53 -4.28 -8.74
C PRO A 50 -5.11 -5.72 -8.47
N LEU A 51 -5.09 -6.09 -7.20
CA LEU A 51 -4.86 -7.48 -6.81
C LEU A 51 -5.47 -7.76 -5.44
N VAL A 52 -5.67 -9.05 -5.18
CA VAL A 52 -6.04 -9.52 -3.85
C VAL A 52 -4.76 -9.69 -3.04
N ALA A 53 -4.74 -9.12 -1.84
CA ALA A 53 -3.63 -9.28 -0.92
C ALA A 53 -4.15 -9.53 0.48
N VAL A 54 -3.34 -10.13 1.32
CA VAL A 54 -3.71 -10.46 2.69
C VAL A 54 -2.69 -9.85 3.64
N TRP A 55 -3.17 -9.08 4.59
CA TRP A 55 -2.34 -8.58 5.68
C TRP A 55 -2.32 -9.62 6.80
N THR A 56 -1.16 -10.12 7.12
CA THR A 56 -0.94 -11.02 8.26
C THR A 56 0.52 -10.95 8.69
N ALA A 57 0.77 -11.18 9.98
CA ALA A 57 2.13 -11.16 10.51
C ALA A 57 2.91 -9.90 10.12
N ASP A 58 2.22 -8.75 10.12
CA ASP A 58 2.79 -7.43 9.83
C ASP A 58 3.36 -7.26 8.43
N ALA A 59 2.79 -7.99 7.47
CA ALA A 59 3.17 -7.88 6.05
C ALA A 59 1.96 -8.12 5.16
N LEU A 60 2.02 -7.60 3.94
CA LEU A 60 1.05 -7.91 2.89
C LEU A 60 1.62 -9.01 2.00
N TYR A 61 0.83 -10.04 1.80
CA TYR A 61 1.16 -11.19 0.96
C TYR A 61 0.25 -11.23 -0.26
N PHE A 62 0.81 -11.48 -1.41
CA PHE A 62 0.04 -11.66 -2.64
C PHE A 62 0.74 -12.67 -3.56
N CYS A 63 -0.02 -13.16 -4.54
CA CYS A 63 0.50 -14.07 -5.55
C CYS A 63 0.52 -13.36 -6.90
N THR A 64 1.48 -13.73 -7.73
CA THR A 64 1.56 -13.23 -9.11
C THR A 64 2.12 -14.30 -10.02
N GLY A 65 1.62 -14.35 -11.26
CA GLY A 65 2.19 -15.21 -12.28
C GLY A 65 3.53 -14.66 -12.77
N VAL A 66 4.42 -15.56 -13.16
CA VAL A 66 5.79 -15.19 -13.56
C VAL A 66 5.84 -14.35 -14.84
N GLN A 67 4.78 -14.38 -15.65
CA GLN A 67 4.69 -13.62 -16.90
C GLN A 67 3.94 -12.29 -16.74
N GLU A 68 3.38 -12.03 -15.57
CA GLU A 68 2.67 -10.77 -15.33
C GLU A 68 3.67 -9.63 -15.20
N GLN A 69 3.25 -8.45 -15.67
CA GLN A 69 4.14 -7.28 -15.70
C GLN A 69 4.70 -6.94 -14.31
N LYS A 70 3.88 -7.04 -13.27
CA LYS A 70 4.36 -6.74 -11.91
C LYS A 70 5.47 -7.70 -11.46
N HIS A 71 5.38 -8.98 -11.83
CA HIS A 71 6.43 -9.93 -11.50
C HIS A 71 7.73 -9.61 -12.25
N VAL A 72 7.61 -9.31 -13.55
CA VAL A 72 8.77 -8.91 -14.36
C VAL A 72 9.44 -7.67 -13.77
N ASN A 73 8.63 -6.68 -13.38
CA ASN A 73 9.13 -5.44 -12.79
C ASN A 73 9.87 -5.70 -11.47
N LEU A 74 9.29 -6.55 -10.60
CA LEU A 74 9.84 -6.82 -9.28
C LEU A 74 11.18 -7.56 -9.33
N ARG A 75 11.47 -8.28 -10.41
CA ARG A 75 12.77 -8.93 -10.56
C ARG A 75 13.91 -7.91 -10.64
N GLY A 76 13.65 -6.74 -11.22
CA GLY A 76 14.66 -5.70 -11.41
C GLY A 76 14.56 -4.53 -10.43
N ASN A 77 13.39 -4.32 -9.82
CA ASN A 77 13.16 -3.19 -8.93
C ASN A 77 12.11 -3.56 -7.88
N ARG A 78 12.51 -3.54 -6.61
CA ARG A 78 11.63 -3.90 -5.49
C ARG A 78 10.91 -2.72 -4.88
N HIS A 79 11.04 -1.53 -5.46
CA HIS A 79 10.33 -0.35 -4.97
C HIS A 79 8.90 -0.41 -5.45
N VAL A 80 7.97 -0.50 -4.51
CA VAL A 80 6.54 -0.69 -4.77
C VAL A 80 5.70 0.19 -3.88
N ILE A 81 4.48 0.43 -4.33
CA ILE A 81 3.43 0.99 -3.49
C ILE A 81 2.27 -0.01 -3.50
N LEU A 82 1.78 -0.36 -2.32
CA LEU A 82 0.53 -1.08 -2.16
C LEU A 82 -0.45 -0.14 -1.46
N SER A 83 -1.62 0.02 -2.05
CA SER A 83 -2.64 0.91 -1.50
C SER A 83 -4.01 0.26 -1.49
N THR A 84 -4.83 0.67 -0.55
CA THR A 84 -6.24 0.33 -0.47
C THR A 84 -6.96 1.51 0.16
N GLY A 85 -8.28 1.55 0.03
CA GLY A 85 -9.07 2.64 0.60
C GLY A 85 -10.41 2.80 -0.12
N CYS A 86 -11.11 3.87 0.22
CA CYS A 86 -12.40 4.20 -0.40
C CYS A 86 -12.24 5.32 -1.42
N ASN A 87 -13.28 5.50 -2.24
CA ASN A 87 -13.33 6.53 -3.27
C ASN A 87 -14.18 7.75 -2.83
N HIS A 88 -14.41 7.87 -1.54
CA HIS A 88 -15.22 8.97 -0.99
C HIS A 88 -14.31 9.96 -0.28
N TRP A 89 -14.71 11.22 -0.40
CA TRP A 89 -14.05 12.31 0.30
C TRP A 89 -14.77 12.54 1.63
N ASP A 90 -14.12 12.19 2.71
CA ASP A 90 -14.65 12.34 4.07
C ASP A 90 -13.83 13.32 4.89
#